data_bd7536ebcd0e0c345df7fe7c842a37c1
#
_entry.id   bd7536ebcd0e0c345df7fe7c842a37c1
#
_cell.length_a   1.000
_cell.length_b   1.000
_cell.length_c   1.000
_cell.angle_alpha   90.00
_cell.angle_beta   90.00
_cell.angle_gamma   90.00
#
_symmetry.space_group_name_H-M   'P 1'
#
loop_
_entity.id
_entity.type
_entity.pdbx_description
1 polymer ?
#
loop_
_entity_poly.entity_id
_entity_poly.type
_entity_poly.pdbx_seq_one_letter_code
_entity_poly.pdbx_strand_id
1 'polypeptide(L)'
;MNNQQLRIEVLLEEVVRRRASDLHLQVGLPPMLRVDGTLVPVSGYNPLDEASVETLLFAILDQDQRQILLKDKEFDFSFAFGTLGRFRVNAFHERGNLAGALRLIPNEIKSITELGMPSTVLGFADFPRGLVLVTGPTGSGKSTTLAALVDKINTEKANHIITIEDPIEFTHKSKKSVIVQREVHYDTYSFSAALRSALRQDPDVVLIGEMRDLETISAAITIAETGHLVFATLHTNSAAQSIDRMIDVFPPHQQPQIRAQLSNILMAIVSQRLVPSIGGGRVVAAEILVANPAVRNIIREGKAHQLDAIIQTGADQGMQTMDRTLVGLVQAGTITYDSAREFAVDLTEFERLMRG
;
A
#
# COMPACT_ATOMS: atom_id res chain seq x y z
N MET A 1 -41.88 2.63 17.18
CA MET A 1 -40.71 2.33 16.33
C MET A 1 -39.76 3.50 16.50
N ASN A 2 -38.63 3.27 17.17
CA ASN A 2 -37.67 4.34 17.38
C ASN A 2 -37.10 4.73 16.00
N ASN A 3 -37.47 5.91 15.49
CA ASN A 3 -36.79 6.54 14.37
C ASN A 3 -35.38 6.93 14.88
N GLN A 4 -34.41 6.03 14.78
CA GLN A 4 -33.02 6.42 14.93
C GLN A 4 -32.76 7.50 13.88
N GLN A 5 -32.34 8.68 14.33
CA GLN A 5 -32.08 9.81 13.46
C GLN A 5 -31.07 9.37 12.41
N LEU A 6 -31.46 9.39 11.14
CA LEU A 6 -30.60 8.98 10.02
C LEU A 6 -29.46 10.00 9.87
N ARG A 7 -28.32 9.68 10.45
CA ARG A 7 -27.11 10.50 10.44
C ARG A 7 -25.92 9.63 10.10
N ILE A 8 -25.04 10.14 9.25
CA ILE A 8 -23.86 9.40 8.80
C ILE A 8 -22.94 9.02 9.98
N GLU A 9 -22.81 9.92 10.97
CA GLU A 9 -21.94 9.70 12.13
C GLU A 9 -22.37 8.45 12.91
N VAL A 10 -23.70 8.24 13.10
CA VAL A 10 -24.22 7.06 13.80
C VAL A 10 -23.90 5.77 13.04
N LEU A 11 -23.98 5.80 11.72
CA LEU A 11 -23.62 4.66 10.87
C LEU A 11 -22.12 4.36 10.93
N LEU A 12 -21.27 5.40 10.93
CA LEU A 12 -19.82 5.25 11.05
C LEU A 12 -19.39 4.72 12.43
N GLU A 13 -20.02 5.17 13.50
CA GLU A 13 -19.84 4.61 14.84
C GLU A 13 -20.20 3.11 14.88
N GLU A 14 -21.28 2.73 14.19
CA GLU A 14 -21.70 1.33 14.07
C GLU A 14 -20.67 0.48 13.31
N VAL A 15 -20.04 1.02 12.24
CA VAL A 15 -18.93 0.38 11.53
C VAL A 15 -17.79 0.05 12.51
N VAL A 16 -17.36 1.05 13.27
CA VAL A 16 -16.25 0.88 14.24
C VAL A 16 -16.63 -0.10 15.35
N ARG A 17 -17.83 0.05 15.94
CA ARG A 17 -18.33 -0.79 17.03
C ARG A 17 -18.42 -2.27 16.63
N ARG A 18 -18.91 -2.57 15.42
CA ARG A 18 -19.06 -3.94 14.90
C ARG A 18 -17.81 -4.48 14.22
N ARG A 19 -16.72 -3.70 14.18
CA ARG A 19 -15.49 -4.03 13.44
C ARG A 19 -15.77 -4.38 11.98
N ALA A 20 -16.76 -3.69 11.38
CA ALA A 20 -17.08 -3.86 9.98
C ALA A 20 -15.96 -3.25 9.11
N SER A 21 -15.68 -3.87 7.98
CA SER A 21 -14.68 -3.34 7.03
C SER A 21 -15.25 -2.23 6.16
N ASP A 22 -16.53 -2.34 5.79
CA ASP A 22 -17.16 -1.41 4.85
C ASP A 22 -18.62 -1.10 5.29
N LEU A 23 -19.07 0.12 4.95
CA LEU A 23 -20.46 0.54 4.95
C LEU A 23 -20.88 0.81 3.50
N HIS A 24 -22.02 0.26 3.09
CA HIS A 24 -22.60 0.51 1.78
C HIS A 24 -23.92 1.24 1.94
N LEU A 25 -24.09 2.31 1.17
CA LEU A 25 -25.29 3.14 1.10
C LEU A 25 -25.83 3.09 -0.33
N GLN A 26 -27.06 2.60 -0.49
CA GLN A 26 -27.71 2.44 -1.80
C GLN A 26 -29.21 2.61 -1.65
N VAL A 27 -29.84 3.21 -2.65
CA VAL A 27 -31.30 3.37 -2.70
C VAL A 27 -31.99 2.01 -2.76
N GLY A 28 -33.05 1.83 -1.99
CA GLY A 28 -33.83 0.59 -1.93
C GLY A 28 -33.32 -0.46 -0.96
N LEU A 29 -32.16 -0.23 -0.32
CA LEU A 29 -31.61 -1.09 0.72
C LEU A 29 -31.41 -0.32 2.03
N PRO A 30 -31.54 -0.97 3.21
CA PRO A 30 -31.05 -0.35 4.44
C PRO A 30 -29.55 -0.17 4.37
N PRO A 31 -28.94 0.68 5.22
CA PRO A 31 -27.47 0.73 5.33
C PRO A 31 -26.89 -0.67 5.56
N MET A 32 -25.93 -1.09 4.76
CA MET A 32 -25.33 -2.44 4.82
C MET A 32 -23.90 -2.38 5.33
N LEU A 33 -23.55 -3.23 6.28
CA LEU A 33 -22.19 -3.40 6.79
C LEU A 33 -21.57 -4.69 6.24
N ARG A 34 -20.28 -4.65 5.96
CA ARG A 34 -19.48 -5.87 5.72
C ARG A 34 -18.79 -6.28 7.01
N VAL A 35 -19.26 -7.34 7.64
CA VAL A 35 -18.71 -7.91 8.88
C VAL A 35 -18.18 -9.30 8.55
N ASP A 36 -16.91 -9.56 8.81
CA ASP A 36 -16.25 -10.84 8.52
C ASP A 36 -16.49 -11.34 7.09
N GLY A 37 -16.44 -10.41 6.12
CA GLY A 37 -16.66 -10.70 4.70
C GLY A 37 -18.14 -10.78 4.26
N THR A 38 -19.09 -10.85 5.21
CA THR A 38 -20.54 -10.98 4.93
C THR A 38 -21.24 -9.63 4.99
N LEU A 39 -22.12 -9.35 4.02
CA LEU A 39 -22.96 -8.17 4.05
C LEU A 39 -24.18 -8.40 4.95
N VAL A 40 -24.36 -7.52 5.95
CA VAL A 40 -25.47 -7.56 6.90
C VAL A 40 -26.14 -6.20 7.02
N PRO A 41 -27.47 -6.10 7.13
CA PRO A 41 -28.14 -4.82 7.31
C PRO A 41 -27.90 -4.24 8.71
N VAL A 42 -27.86 -2.91 8.80
CA VAL A 42 -27.90 -2.22 10.08
C VAL A 42 -29.32 -2.27 10.63
N SER A 43 -29.47 -2.89 11.81
CA SER A 43 -30.78 -3.05 12.42
C SER A 43 -31.42 -1.71 12.79
N GLY A 44 -32.74 -1.59 12.58
CA GLY A 44 -33.50 -0.41 12.95
C GLY A 44 -33.59 0.66 11.86
N TYR A 45 -33.03 0.42 10.67
CA TYR A 45 -33.16 1.28 9.50
C TYR A 45 -34.06 0.64 8.43
N ASN A 46 -34.89 1.46 7.81
CA ASN A 46 -35.66 1.10 6.62
C ASN A 46 -34.75 1.19 5.36
N PRO A 47 -35.19 0.62 4.21
CA PRO A 47 -34.58 0.90 2.93
C PRO A 47 -34.49 2.41 2.69
N LEU A 48 -33.26 2.86 2.27
CA LEU A 48 -32.98 4.28 2.00
C LEU A 48 -33.69 4.72 0.72
N ASP A 49 -34.25 5.92 0.74
CA ASP A 49 -34.68 6.64 -0.46
C ASP A 49 -33.56 7.54 -1.02
N GLU A 50 -33.79 8.15 -2.17
CA GLU A 50 -32.85 9.03 -2.86
C GLU A 50 -32.38 10.19 -1.97
N ALA A 51 -33.31 10.87 -1.30
CA ALA A 51 -33.02 12.00 -0.42
C ALA A 51 -32.17 11.60 0.80
N SER A 52 -32.40 10.41 1.32
CA SER A 52 -31.65 9.85 2.44
C SER A 52 -30.19 9.56 2.06
N VAL A 53 -29.97 8.89 0.92
CA VAL A 53 -28.59 8.59 0.44
C VAL A 53 -27.84 9.89 0.14
N GLU A 54 -28.48 10.84 -0.56
CA GLU A 54 -27.91 12.13 -0.85
C GLU A 54 -27.53 12.88 0.43
N THR A 55 -28.43 12.96 1.41
CA THR A 55 -28.17 13.63 2.69
C THR A 55 -26.99 13.02 3.43
N LEU A 56 -26.91 11.67 3.49
CA LEU A 56 -25.81 10.97 4.15
C LEU A 56 -24.47 11.24 3.48
N LEU A 57 -24.39 11.14 2.14
CA LEU A 57 -23.14 11.36 1.41
C LEU A 57 -22.75 12.84 1.43
N PHE A 58 -23.69 13.76 1.26
CA PHE A 58 -23.38 15.19 1.29
C PHE A 58 -22.94 15.68 2.67
N ALA A 59 -23.30 14.99 3.75
CA ALA A 59 -22.82 15.34 5.09
C ALA A 59 -21.29 15.20 5.27
N ILE A 60 -20.63 14.38 4.43
CA ILE A 60 -19.19 14.11 4.47
C ILE A 60 -18.42 14.71 3.28
N LEU A 61 -19.07 15.45 2.42
CA LEU A 61 -18.49 16.14 1.27
C LEU A 61 -18.55 17.65 1.46
N ASP A 62 -17.47 18.34 1.13
CA ASP A 62 -17.49 19.79 0.98
C ASP A 62 -18.18 20.23 -0.32
N GLN A 63 -18.29 21.55 -0.53
CA GLN A 63 -19.04 22.08 -1.66
C GLN A 63 -18.39 21.75 -3.02
N ASP A 64 -17.07 21.81 -3.11
CA ASP A 64 -16.32 21.55 -4.34
C ASP A 64 -16.37 20.04 -4.68
N GLN A 65 -16.21 19.19 -3.68
CA GLN A 65 -16.32 17.73 -3.83
C GLN A 65 -17.71 17.28 -4.30
N ARG A 66 -18.78 17.93 -3.80
CA ARG A 66 -20.16 17.69 -4.29
C ARG A 66 -20.30 18.05 -5.76
N GLN A 67 -19.72 19.19 -6.19
CA GLN A 67 -19.76 19.57 -7.59
C GLN A 67 -19.03 18.60 -8.49
N ILE A 68 -17.87 18.07 -8.06
CA ILE A 68 -17.12 17.04 -8.79
C ILE A 68 -17.98 15.77 -8.92
N LEU A 69 -18.52 15.27 -7.81
CA LEU A 69 -19.37 14.07 -7.81
C LEU A 69 -20.58 14.21 -8.74
N LEU A 70 -21.26 15.34 -8.73
CA LEU A 70 -22.43 15.59 -9.58
C LEU A 70 -22.06 15.68 -11.07
N LYS A 71 -20.88 16.24 -11.38
CA LYS A 71 -20.37 16.41 -12.74
C LYS A 71 -19.80 15.10 -13.31
N ASP A 72 -18.87 14.48 -12.58
CA ASP A 72 -18.06 13.34 -13.06
C ASP A 72 -18.73 11.99 -12.78
N LYS A 73 -19.81 12.00 -11.97
CA LYS A 73 -20.64 10.83 -11.59
C LYS A 73 -19.99 9.86 -10.63
N GLU A 74 -18.75 10.07 -10.26
CA GLU A 74 -17.99 9.33 -9.25
C GLU A 74 -16.97 10.24 -8.59
N PHE A 75 -16.64 9.96 -7.34
CA PHE A 75 -15.61 10.67 -6.59
C PHE A 75 -15.03 9.80 -5.48
N ASP A 76 -13.71 9.60 -5.51
CA ASP A 76 -12.93 8.94 -4.46
C ASP A 76 -12.33 9.98 -3.53
N PHE A 77 -12.49 9.79 -2.23
CA PHE A 77 -11.90 10.68 -1.21
C PHE A 77 -11.71 9.93 0.10
N SER A 78 -11.01 10.57 1.03
CA SER A 78 -10.94 10.08 2.40
C SER A 78 -11.23 11.20 3.39
N PHE A 79 -11.72 10.85 4.57
CA PHE A 79 -11.94 11.81 5.65
C PHE A 79 -11.66 11.19 7.02
N ALA A 80 -11.25 12.02 7.98
CA ALA A 80 -11.06 11.61 9.36
C ALA A 80 -12.38 11.68 10.13
N PHE A 81 -12.74 10.63 10.84
CA PHE A 81 -13.92 10.58 11.70
C PHE A 81 -13.50 10.68 13.17
N GLY A 82 -13.24 11.90 13.59
CA GLY A 82 -12.78 12.19 14.94
C GLY A 82 -11.52 11.39 15.32
N THR A 83 -11.55 10.76 16.50
CA THR A 83 -10.49 9.86 16.97
C THR A 83 -10.78 8.38 16.66
N LEU A 84 -11.93 8.08 16.07
CA LEU A 84 -12.43 6.72 15.87
C LEU A 84 -11.81 6.04 14.64
N GLY A 85 -11.43 6.80 13.62
CA GLY A 85 -10.80 6.25 12.41
C GLY A 85 -10.78 7.22 11.24
N ARG A 86 -10.29 6.73 10.13
CA ARG A 86 -10.35 7.37 8.82
C ARG A 86 -11.18 6.48 7.89
N PHE A 87 -11.95 7.08 7.01
CA PHE A 87 -12.73 6.34 6.02
C PHE A 87 -12.28 6.74 4.61
N ARG A 88 -12.03 5.73 3.76
CA ARG A 88 -11.97 5.91 2.32
C ARG A 88 -13.36 5.73 1.75
N VAL A 89 -13.79 6.65 0.92
CA VAL A 89 -15.14 6.69 0.35
C VAL A 89 -15.05 6.73 -1.16
N ASN A 90 -15.74 5.83 -1.81
CA ASN A 90 -16.12 5.95 -3.21
C ASN A 90 -17.60 6.30 -3.25
N ALA A 91 -17.93 7.52 -3.68
CA ALA A 91 -19.27 7.98 -3.95
C ALA A 91 -19.51 7.96 -5.47
N PHE A 92 -20.64 7.41 -5.92
CA PHE A 92 -20.90 7.20 -7.34
C PHE A 92 -22.40 7.21 -7.65
N HIS A 93 -22.74 7.27 -8.96
CA HIS A 93 -24.12 7.13 -9.42
C HIS A 93 -24.41 5.70 -9.89
N GLU A 94 -25.54 5.17 -9.45
CA GLU A 94 -26.09 3.88 -9.86
C GLU A 94 -27.56 4.04 -10.22
N ARG A 95 -27.95 3.72 -11.47
CA ARG A 95 -29.32 3.87 -12.01
C ARG A 95 -29.93 5.26 -11.81
N GLY A 96 -29.09 6.29 -11.93
CA GLY A 96 -29.49 7.68 -11.76
C GLY A 96 -29.43 8.20 -10.33
N ASN A 97 -29.26 7.34 -9.33
CA ASN A 97 -29.21 7.69 -7.91
C ASN A 97 -27.79 7.71 -7.38
N LEU A 98 -27.55 8.42 -6.28
CA LEU A 98 -26.29 8.34 -5.56
C LEU A 98 -26.19 7.03 -4.79
N ALA A 99 -24.99 6.50 -4.71
CA ALA A 99 -24.58 5.37 -3.89
C ALA A 99 -23.20 5.63 -3.30
N GLY A 100 -22.84 4.93 -2.22
CA GLY A 100 -21.53 5.08 -1.59
C GLY A 100 -21.03 3.81 -0.94
N ALA A 101 -19.72 3.58 -1.08
CA ALA A 101 -18.98 2.54 -0.37
C ALA A 101 -17.93 3.21 0.51
N LEU A 102 -18.05 3.04 1.83
CA LEU A 102 -17.19 3.66 2.83
C LEU A 102 -16.38 2.57 3.53
N ARG A 103 -15.07 2.55 3.34
CA ARG A 103 -14.14 1.58 3.95
C ARG A 103 -13.47 2.17 5.17
N LEU A 104 -13.56 1.49 6.30
CA LEU A 104 -12.83 1.86 7.51
C LEU A 104 -11.33 1.57 7.32
N ILE A 105 -10.51 2.59 7.52
CA ILE A 105 -9.05 2.50 7.54
C ILE A 105 -8.63 2.27 8.99
N PRO A 106 -7.93 1.16 9.29
CA PRO A 106 -7.47 0.88 10.65
C PRO A 106 -6.52 1.95 11.17
N ASN A 107 -6.70 2.36 12.42
CA ASN A 107 -5.78 3.29 13.11
C ASN A 107 -4.55 2.60 13.70
N GLU A 108 -4.55 1.27 13.78
CA GLU A 108 -3.48 0.49 14.37
C GLU A 108 -2.47 0.06 13.31
N ILE A 109 -1.24 0.49 13.49
CA ILE A 109 -0.11 0.09 12.63
C ILE A 109 0.61 -1.05 13.34
N LYS A 110 0.58 -2.23 12.72
CA LYS A 110 1.32 -3.41 13.19
C LYS A 110 2.80 -3.26 12.86
N SER A 111 3.66 -3.76 13.74
CA SER A 111 5.09 -3.84 13.49
C SER A 111 5.41 -4.87 12.39
N ILE A 112 6.59 -4.76 11.78
CA ILE A 112 7.10 -5.73 10.78
C ILE A 112 7.07 -7.16 11.33
N THR A 113 7.39 -7.34 12.61
CA THR A 113 7.36 -8.66 13.28
C THR A 113 5.94 -9.20 13.42
N GLU A 114 4.98 -8.38 13.83
CA GLU A 114 3.56 -8.76 13.93
C GLU A 114 2.93 -9.07 12.57
N LEU A 115 3.48 -8.49 11.49
CA LEU A 115 3.07 -8.81 10.12
C LEU A 115 3.64 -10.14 9.63
N GLY A 116 4.51 -10.80 10.40
CA GLY A 116 5.19 -12.05 10.00
C GLY A 116 6.23 -11.84 8.90
N MET A 117 6.71 -10.61 8.70
CA MET A 117 7.74 -10.30 7.72
C MET A 117 9.13 -10.72 8.22
N PRO A 118 10.04 -11.12 7.32
CA PRO A 118 11.43 -11.41 7.66
C PRO A 118 12.13 -10.22 8.34
N SER A 119 13.00 -10.51 9.32
CA SER A 119 13.75 -9.49 10.06
C SER A 119 14.62 -8.58 9.17
N THR A 120 15.05 -9.07 8.02
CA THR A 120 15.77 -8.28 7.00
C THR A 120 14.98 -7.04 6.61
N VAL A 121 13.65 -7.15 6.46
CA VAL A 121 12.79 -6.01 6.10
C VAL A 121 12.79 -4.94 7.19
N LEU A 122 12.87 -5.34 8.45
CA LEU A 122 12.96 -4.41 9.58
C LEU A 122 14.20 -3.51 9.47
N GLY A 123 15.34 -4.06 9.00
CA GLY A 123 16.58 -3.33 8.78
C GLY A 123 16.51 -2.26 7.68
N PHE A 124 15.51 -2.30 6.80
CA PHE A 124 15.38 -1.30 5.74
C PHE A 124 15.03 0.11 6.27
N ALA A 125 14.41 0.18 7.44
CA ALA A 125 14.19 1.44 8.14
C ALA A 125 15.51 2.09 8.63
N ASP A 126 16.61 1.36 8.65
CA ASP A 126 17.90 1.83 9.15
C ASP A 126 18.85 2.35 8.05
N PHE A 127 18.47 2.20 6.79
CA PHE A 127 19.23 2.78 5.70
C PHE A 127 19.31 4.31 5.85
N PRO A 128 20.51 4.90 5.61
CA PRO A 128 20.67 6.33 5.73
C PRO A 128 20.09 7.09 4.53
N ARG A 129 20.02 6.46 3.37
CA ARG A 129 19.55 7.03 2.09
C ARG A 129 19.36 5.93 1.05
N GLY A 130 18.75 6.27 -0.06
CA GLY A 130 18.56 5.41 -1.22
C GLY A 130 17.11 5.05 -1.44
N LEU A 131 16.84 4.08 -2.31
CA LEU A 131 15.51 3.68 -2.72
C LEU A 131 15.18 2.27 -2.24
N VAL A 132 14.07 2.12 -1.54
CA VAL A 132 13.49 0.84 -1.15
C VAL A 132 12.13 0.70 -1.84
N LEU A 133 11.93 -0.40 -2.56
CA LEU A 133 10.68 -0.69 -3.24
C LEU A 133 9.89 -1.77 -2.49
N VAL A 134 8.60 -1.54 -2.30
CA VAL A 134 7.65 -2.57 -1.85
C VAL A 134 6.66 -2.81 -2.97
N THR A 135 6.66 -4.01 -3.54
CA THR A 135 5.94 -4.32 -4.76
C THR A 135 4.98 -5.50 -4.60
N GLY A 136 4.07 -5.67 -5.54
CA GLY A 136 3.08 -6.73 -5.53
C GLY A 136 1.73 -6.26 -6.06
N PRO A 137 0.78 -7.17 -6.32
CA PRO A 137 -0.55 -6.82 -6.82
C PRO A 137 -1.34 -5.97 -5.81
N THR A 138 -2.47 -5.43 -6.27
CA THR A 138 -3.41 -4.74 -5.37
C THR A 138 -3.86 -5.69 -4.26
N GLY A 139 -3.89 -5.20 -3.01
CA GLY A 139 -4.28 -6.00 -1.86
C GLY A 139 -3.20 -6.95 -1.33
N SER A 140 -1.94 -6.85 -1.79
CA SER A 140 -0.82 -7.67 -1.28
C SER A 140 -0.22 -7.15 0.05
N GLY A 141 -0.73 -6.06 0.61
CA GLY A 141 -0.29 -5.50 1.90
C GLY A 141 0.88 -4.51 1.82
N LYS A 142 1.18 -3.94 0.64
CA LYS A 142 2.27 -2.96 0.44
C LYS A 142 2.20 -1.79 1.42
N SER A 143 1.05 -1.13 1.49
CA SER A 143 0.83 0.03 2.36
C SER A 143 0.96 -0.33 3.83
N THR A 144 0.54 -1.53 4.23
CA THR A 144 0.70 -2.04 5.59
C THR A 144 2.18 -2.21 5.96
N THR A 145 2.98 -2.78 5.06
CA THR A 145 4.43 -2.94 5.25
C THR A 145 5.14 -1.60 5.30
N LEU A 146 4.78 -0.67 4.41
CA LEU A 146 5.33 0.69 4.41
C LEU A 146 4.96 1.46 5.68
N ALA A 147 3.71 1.36 6.12
CA ALA A 147 3.28 1.99 7.37
C ALA A 147 4.08 1.47 8.56
N ALA A 148 4.35 0.15 8.63
CA ALA A 148 5.17 -0.44 9.67
C ALA A 148 6.62 0.07 9.65
N LEU A 149 7.23 0.22 8.46
CA LEU A 149 8.58 0.78 8.30
C LEU A 149 8.63 2.26 8.70
N VAL A 150 7.67 3.05 8.27
CA VAL A 150 7.53 4.47 8.64
C VAL A 150 7.32 4.61 10.14
N ASP A 151 6.46 3.78 10.75
CA ASP A 151 6.21 3.84 12.19
C ASP A 151 7.44 3.46 13.03
N LYS A 152 8.26 2.51 12.55
CA LYS A 152 9.57 2.19 13.16
C LYS A 152 10.48 3.43 13.14
N ILE A 153 10.66 4.06 11.98
CA ILE A 153 11.48 5.28 11.87
C ILE A 153 10.94 6.37 12.79
N ASN A 154 9.65 6.62 12.77
CA ASN A 154 8.97 7.61 13.60
C ASN A 154 9.15 7.37 15.12
N THR A 155 9.25 6.10 15.52
CA THR A 155 9.42 5.72 16.93
C THR A 155 10.88 5.83 17.36
N GLU A 156 11.83 5.53 16.50
CA GLU A 156 13.24 5.36 16.86
C GLU A 156 14.11 6.57 16.51
N LYS A 157 13.78 7.31 15.42
CA LYS A 157 14.61 8.38 14.84
C LYS A 157 13.93 9.74 14.91
N ALA A 158 14.72 10.81 14.98
CA ALA A 158 14.25 12.20 14.95
C ALA A 158 14.39 12.75 13.51
N ASN A 159 13.54 12.27 12.61
CA ASN A 159 13.56 12.56 11.17
C ASN A 159 12.36 13.42 10.77
N HIS A 160 12.47 14.12 9.64
CA HIS A 160 11.32 14.68 8.94
C HIS A 160 10.87 13.70 7.85
N ILE A 161 9.67 13.14 8.00
CA ILE A 161 9.09 12.13 7.12
C ILE A 161 7.96 12.77 6.33
N ILE A 162 8.03 12.73 5.01
CA ILE A 162 6.96 13.20 4.13
C ILE A 162 6.37 12.00 3.41
N THR A 163 5.05 11.82 3.49
CA THR A 163 4.34 10.84 2.67
C THR A 163 3.48 11.54 1.63
N ILE A 164 3.40 10.95 0.43
CA ILE A 164 2.56 11.39 -0.67
C ILE A 164 1.76 10.16 -1.13
N GLU A 165 0.45 10.20 -0.94
CA GLU A 165 -0.42 9.02 -1.06
C GLU A 165 -1.70 9.35 -1.83
N ASP A 166 -2.36 8.32 -2.40
CA ASP A 166 -3.61 8.45 -3.16
C ASP A 166 -4.52 7.24 -2.94
N PRO A 167 -5.39 7.29 -1.92
CA PRO A 167 -5.39 8.19 -0.76
C PRO A 167 -4.47 7.72 0.38
N ILE A 168 -4.44 8.47 1.50
CA ILE A 168 -3.77 8.05 2.73
C ILE A 168 -4.47 6.81 3.31
N GLU A 169 -3.73 5.68 3.42
CA GLU A 169 -4.25 4.42 3.96
C GLU A 169 -3.98 4.24 5.46
N PHE A 170 -2.96 4.86 6.02
CA PHE A 170 -2.63 4.80 7.44
C PHE A 170 -2.29 6.19 7.97
N THR A 171 -2.89 6.57 9.09
CA THR A 171 -2.59 7.85 9.71
C THR A 171 -1.49 7.69 10.76
N HIS A 172 -0.40 8.40 10.59
CA HIS A 172 0.72 8.44 11.53
C HIS A 172 0.60 9.62 12.48
N LYS A 173 0.81 9.37 13.77
CA LYS A 173 1.01 10.44 14.76
C LYS A 173 2.50 10.67 14.92
N SER A 174 2.96 11.92 14.86
CA SER A 174 4.36 12.25 15.14
C SER A 174 4.76 11.78 16.53
N LYS A 175 5.89 11.05 16.63
CA LYS A 175 6.50 10.53 17.85
C LYS A 175 7.85 11.22 18.08
N LYS A 176 8.96 10.56 17.73
CA LYS A 176 10.28 11.20 17.66
C LYS A 176 10.47 11.99 16.37
N SER A 177 9.90 11.50 15.28
CA SER A 177 9.94 12.19 13.98
C SER A 177 8.77 13.16 13.82
N VAL A 178 8.95 14.14 12.93
CA VAL A 178 7.85 14.94 12.39
C VAL A 178 7.33 14.26 11.15
N ILE A 179 6.03 13.97 11.07
CA ILE A 179 5.41 13.35 9.89
C ILE A 179 4.45 14.33 9.23
N VAL A 180 4.64 14.53 7.93
CA VAL A 180 3.74 15.29 7.05
C VAL A 180 3.17 14.31 6.02
N GLN A 181 1.88 14.04 6.08
CA GLN A 181 1.18 13.21 5.12
C GLN A 181 0.39 14.08 4.15
N ARG A 182 0.56 13.87 2.85
CA ARG A 182 -0.08 14.64 1.80
C ARG A 182 -0.88 13.71 0.89
N GLU A 183 -2.18 13.96 0.80
CA GLU A 183 -3.09 13.22 -0.07
C GLU A 183 -3.19 13.90 -1.44
N VAL A 184 -3.03 13.13 -2.51
CA VAL A 184 -3.23 13.63 -3.88
C VAL A 184 -4.69 14.00 -4.06
N HIS A 185 -4.95 15.05 -4.83
CA HIS A 185 -6.26 15.68 -5.04
C HIS A 185 -6.83 16.46 -3.86
N TYR A 186 -6.29 16.27 -2.63
CA TYR A 186 -6.71 17.01 -1.45
C TYR A 186 -5.65 18.04 -1.00
N ASP A 187 -4.42 17.57 -0.72
CA ASP A 187 -3.30 18.40 -0.26
C ASP A 187 -2.33 18.79 -1.38
N THR A 188 -2.43 18.13 -2.52
CA THR A 188 -1.59 18.36 -3.70
C THR A 188 -2.30 17.89 -4.98
N TYR A 189 -1.93 18.47 -6.11
CA TYR A 189 -2.56 18.16 -7.39
C TYR A 189 -2.08 16.86 -8.03
N SER A 190 -0.85 16.40 -7.72
CA SER A 190 -0.27 15.17 -8.29
C SER A 190 0.95 14.71 -7.48
N PHE A 191 1.33 13.46 -7.66
CA PHE A 191 2.58 12.93 -7.10
C PHE A 191 3.79 13.77 -7.53
N SER A 192 3.93 14.05 -8.83
CA SER A 192 5.06 14.80 -9.37
C SER A 192 5.13 16.23 -8.83
N ALA A 193 4.00 16.91 -8.64
CA ALA A 193 3.95 18.25 -8.05
C ALA A 193 4.38 18.24 -6.57
N ALA A 194 3.87 17.25 -5.80
CA ALA A 194 4.23 17.09 -4.40
C ALA A 194 5.72 16.76 -4.22
N LEU A 195 6.28 15.84 -5.02
CA LEU A 195 7.68 15.44 -4.95
C LEU A 195 8.64 16.59 -5.28
N ARG A 196 8.33 17.39 -6.31
CA ARG A 196 9.11 18.61 -6.61
C ARG A 196 9.10 19.61 -5.45
N SER A 197 8.01 19.68 -4.72
CA SER A 197 7.89 20.54 -3.53
C SER A 197 8.62 19.97 -2.33
N ALA A 198 8.55 18.65 -2.13
CA ALA A 198 9.15 17.93 -1.00
C ALA A 198 10.65 18.20 -0.85
N LEU A 199 11.41 18.29 -1.95
CA LEU A 199 12.83 18.62 -1.96
C LEU A 199 13.19 19.96 -1.29
N ARG A 200 12.20 20.86 -1.11
CA ARG A 200 12.38 22.16 -0.44
C ARG A 200 11.79 22.20 0.97
N GLN A 201 11.37 21.04 1.47
CA GLN A 201 10.74 20.88 2.78
C GLN A 201 11.67 20.18 3.79
N ASP A 202 12.96 20.05 3.48
CA ASP A 202 13.97 19.43 4.34
C ASP A 202 13.58 18.02 4.82
N PRO A 203 13.25 17.09 3.91
CA PRO A 203 12.88 15.73 4.29
C PRO A 203 14.13 14.88 4.55
N ASP A 204 14.07 13.97 5.51
CA ASP A 204 15.02 12.86 5.64
C ASP A 204 14.50 11.61 4.94
N VAL A 205 13.17 11.40 5.02
CA VAL A 205 12.49 10.23 4.48
C VAL A 205 11.29 10.66 3.66
N VAL A 206 11.16 10.07 2.47
CA VAL A 206 10.00 10.30 1.59
C VAL A 206 9.31 8.98 1.28
N LEU A 207 8.01 8.88 1.51
CA LEU A 207 7.18 7.77 1.06
C LEU A 207 6.34 8.20 -0.13
N ILE A 208 6.39 7.40 -1.20
CA ILE A 208 5.61 7.58 -2.42
C ILE A 208 4.63 6.43 -2.51
N GLY A 209 3.35 6.70 -2.34
CA GLY A 209 2.29 5.69 -2.30
C GLY A 209 2.34 4.76 -3.51
N GLU A 210 2.52 5.31 -4.71
CA GLU A 210 2.75 4.54 -5.93
C GLU A 210 3.50 5.33 -7.00
N MET A 211 4.24 4.62 -7.86
CA MET A 211 4.95 5.16 -9.01
C MET A 211 4.38 4.56 -10.30
N ARG A 212 3.57 5.34 -11.03
CA ARG A 212 2.93 4.88 -12.26
C ARG A 212 3.54 5.46 -13.53
N ASP A 213 4.08 6.65 -13.45
CA ASP A 213 4.50 7.48 -14.60
C ASP A 213 5.97 7.89 -14.51
N LEU A 214 6.49 8.34 -15.65
CA LEU A 214 7.87 8.76 -15.82
C LEU A 214 8.24 9.90 -14.87
N GLU A 215 7.37 10.90 -14.69
CA GLU A 215 7.66 12.07 -13.87
C GLU A 215 7.83 11.70 -12.40
N THR A 216 6.94 10.85 -11.88
CA THR A 216 7.00 10.35 -10.51
C THR A 216 8.25 9.51 -10.26
N ILE A 217 8.57 8.59 -11.19
CA ILE A 217 9.77 7.75 -11.09
C ILE A 217 11.06 8.58 -11.17
N SER A 218 11.11 9.54 -12.09
CA SER A 218 12.26 10.46 -12.22
C SER A 218 12.48 11.28 -10.96
N ALA A 219 11.39 11.79 -10.35
CA ALA A 219 11.46 12.54 -9.11
C ALA A 219 11.94 11.66 -7.93
N ALA A 220 11.44 10.42 -7.83
CA ALA A 220 11.88 9.46 -6.81
C ALA A 220 13.39 9.15 -6.91
N ILE A 221 13.89 8.91 -8.13
CA ILE A 221 15.31 8.71 -8.39
C ILE A 221 16.13 9.92 -7.94
N THR A 222 15.68 11.13 -8.32
CA THR A 222 16.37 12.38 -7.96
C THR A 222 16.43 12.58 -6.44
N ILE A 223 15.33 12.34 -5.72
CA ILE A 223 15.27 12.47 -4.26
C ILE A 223 16.26 11.47 -3.61
N ALA A 224 16.28 10.22 -4.08
CA ALA A 224 17.19 9.20 -3.56
C ALA A 224 18.67 9.53 -3.85
N GLU A 225 19.00 10.11 -5.02
CA GLU A 225 20.36 10.55 -5.38
C GLU A 225 20.84 11.73 -4.54
N THR A 226 19.92 12.62 -4.14
CA THR A 226 20.25 13.78 -3.31
C THR A 226 20.42 13.44 -1.81
N GLY A 227 20.38 12.15 -1.45
CA GLY A 227 20.79 11.69 -0.13
C GLY A 227 19.65 11.34 0.82
N HIS A 228 18.40 11.30 0.35
CA HIS A 228 17.23 10.99 1.15
C HIS A 228 16.89 9.48 1.09
N LEU A 229 16.22 8.96 2.11
CA LEU A 229 15.66 7.62 2.09
C LEU A 229 14.26 7.67 1.44
N VAL A 230 14.08 6.94 0.36
CA VAL A 230 12.83 6.89 -0.39
C VAL A 230 12.21 5.50 -0.28
N PHE A 231 10.98 5.43 0.18
CA PHE A 231 10.13 4.26 0.08
C PHE A 231 9.11 4.47 -1.02
N ALA A 232 8.91 3.49 -1.90
CA ALA A 232 7.91 3.60 -2.96
C ALA A 232 7.28 2.26 -3.30
N THR A 233 6.11 2.30 -3.97
CA THR A 233 5.46 1.08 -4.45
C THR A 233 5.38 0.99 -5.96
N LEU A 234 5.37 -0.27 -6.44
CA LEU A 234 5.03 -0.66 -7.81
C LEU A 234 4.05 -1.84 -7.78
N HIS A 235 3.33 -2.04 -8.89
CA HIS A 235 2.41 -3.18 -9.06
C HIS A 235 3.06 -4.35 -9.81
N THR A 236 4.35 -4.55 -9.64
CA THR A 236 5.14 -5.64 -10.23
C THR A 236 5.18 -6.84 -9.28
N ASN A 237 5.42 -8.05 -9.83
CA ASN A 237 5.34 -9.29 -9.09
C ASN A 237 6.70 -9.86 -8.64
N SER A 238 7.82 -9.26 -9.11
CA SER A 238 9.18 -9.66 -8.76
C SER A 238 10.15 -8.47 -8.77
N ALA A 239 11.32 -8.66 -8.19
CA ALA A 239 12.39 -7.66 -8.18
C ALA A 239 12.88 -7.36 -9.60
N ALA A 240 13.07 -8.38 -10.43
CA ALA A 240 13.48 -8.21 -11.83
C ALA A 240 12.47 -7.35 -12.62
N GLN A 241 11.19 -7.69 -12.55
CA GLN A 241 10.13 -6.90 -13.18
C GLN A 241 10.05 -5.47 -12.66
N SER A 242 10.37 -5.25 -11.39
CA SER A 242 10.35 -3.91 -10.79
C SER A 242 11.44 -3.03 -11.37
N ILE A 243 12.63 -3.57 -11.55
CA ILE A 243 13.76 -2.87 -12.17
C ILE A 243 13.47 -2.55 -13.64
N ASP A 244 12.99 -3.53 -14.40
CA ASP A 244 12.62 -3.32 -15.80
C ASP A 244 11.51 -2.26 -15.91
N ARG A 245 10.47 -2.33 -15.09
CA ARG A 245 9.38 -1.35 -15.07
C ARG A 245 9.87 0.07 -14.81
N MET A 246 10.81 0.26 -13.88
CA MET A 246 11.38 1.58 -13.60
C MET A 246 12.20 2.13 -14.77
N ILE A 247 12.85 1.27 -15.54
CA ILE A 247 13.70 1.67 -16.67
C ILE A 247 12.84 1.91 -17.91
N ASP A 248 11.87 1.05 -18.20
CA ASP A 248 11.12 1.01 -19.46
C ASP A 248 10.17 2.20 -19.63
N VAL A 249 9.83 2.93 -18.58
CA VAL A 249 9.05 4.17 -18.71
C VAL A 249 9.83 5.31 -19.36
N PHE A 250 11.18 5.21 -19.38
CA PHE A 250 12.05 6.22 -19.97
C PHE A 250 12.31 5.96 -21.45
N PRO A 251 12.46 7.02 -22.26
CA PRO A 251 12.88 6.89 -23.65
C PRO A 251 14.18 6.08 -23.77
N PRO A 252 14.36 5.27 -24.84
CA PRO A 252 15.52 4.38 -24.99
C PRO A 252 16.88 5.04 -24.80
N HIS A 253 17.03 6.29 -25.26
CA HIS A 253 18.29 7.03 -25.15
C HIS A 253 18.65 7.43 -23.71
N GLN A 254 17.67 7.48 -22.80
CA GLN A 254 17.87 7.79 -21.38
C GLN A 254 18.09 6.54 -20.50
N GLN A 255 17.63 5.37 -20.95
CA GLN A 255 17.67 4.14 -20.17
C GLN A 255 19.07 3.75 -19.64
N PRO A 256 20.19 3.91 -20.41
CA PRO A 256 21.53 3.64 -19.88
C PRO A 256 21.88 4.51 -18.67
N GLN A 257 21.51 5.78 -18.70
CA GLN A 257 21.71 6.70 -17.57
C GLN A 257 20.86 6.28 -16.36
N ILE A 258 19.60 5.95 -16.59
CA ILE A 258 18.68 5.51 -15.53
C ILE A 258 19.18 4.21 -14.88
N ARG A 259 19.69 3.24 -15.66
CA ARG A 259 20.31 2.02 -15.10
C ARG A 259 21.47 2.36 -14.19
N ALA A 260 22.34 3.28 -14.59
CA ALA A 260 23.47 3.72 -13.77
C ALA A 260 22.99 4.37 -12.47
N GLN A 261 22.04 5.30 -12.53
CA GLN A 261 21.44 5.96 -11.37
C GLN A 261 20.79 4.94 -10.43
N LEU A 262 19.88 4.12 -10.96
CA LEU A 262 19.15 3.10 -10.18
C LEU A 262 20.12 2.11 -9.53
N SER A 263 21.19 1.68 -10.22
CA SER A 263 22.21 0.79 -9.65
C SER A 263 22.92 1.38 -8.43
N ASN A 264 23.00 2.70 -8.32
CA ASN A 264 23.65 3.39 -7.20
C ASN A 264 22.72 3.61 -6.03
N ILE A 265 21.46 3.95 -6.29
CA ILE A 265 20.50 4.34 -5.26
C ILE A 265 19.68 3.18 -4.70
N LEU A 266 19.46 2.10 -5.47
CA LEU A 266 18.67 0.97 -5.02
C LEU A 266 19.30 0.31 -3.80
N MET A 267 18.50 0.12 -2.74
CA MET A 267 18.91 -0.54 -1.50
C MET A 267 18.25 -1.90 -1.34
N ALA A 268 16.94 -2.00 -1.59
CA ALA A 268 16.21 -3.25 -1.49
C ALA A 268 14.91 -3.23 -2.31
N ILE A 269 14.41 -4.42 -2.64
CA ILE A 269 13.07 -4.65 -3.18
C ILE A 269 12.41 -5.76 -2.36
N VAL A 270 11.15 -5.53 -1.95
CA VAL A 270 10.30 -6.53 -1.32
C VAL A 270 9.10 -6.75 -2.24
N SER A 271 9.03 -7.91 -2.89
CA SER A 271 7.87 -8.29 -3.70
C SER A 271 6.99 -9.22 -2.88
N GLN A 272 5.75 -8.82 -2.59
CA GLN A 272 4.91 -9.51 -1.62
C GLN A 272 3.56 -9.95 -2.15
N ARG A 273 3.05 -11.04 -1.58
CA ARG A 273 1.71 -11.59 -1.80
C ARG A 273 1.08 -11.95 -0.46
N LEU A 274 -0.24 -11.89 -0.37
CA LEU A 274 -0.99 -12.38 0.79
C LEU A 274 -1.61 -13.75 0.43
N VAL A 275 -1.21 -14.77 1.18
CA VAL A 275 -1.64 -16.15 0.99
C VAL A 275 -2.65 -16.52 2.09
N PRO A 276 -3.74 -17.26 1.79
CA PRO A 276 -4.69 -17.73 2.80
C PRO A 276 -4.01 -18.58 3.88
N SER A 277 -4.27 -18.28 5.17
CA SER A 277 -3.74 -19.05 6.31
C SER A 277 -4.71 -20.13 6.75
N ILE A 278 -4.19 -21.28 7.22
CA ILE A 278 -4.98 -22.40 7.76
C ILE A 278 -5.84 -21.94 8.96
N GLY A 279 -5.32 -21.03 9.79
CA GLY A 279 -6.03 -20.47 10.96
C GLY A 279 -7.06 -19.41 10.62
N GLY A 280 -7.32 -19.15 9.33
CA GLY A 280 -8.11 -18.02 8.84
C GLY A 280 -7.28 -16.77 8.64
N GLY A 281 -7.83 -15.80 7.90
CA GLY A 281 -7.10 -14.61 7.48
C GLY A 281 -6.04 -14.89 6.41
N ARG A 282 -5.00 -14.06 6.37
CA ARG A 282 -3.94 -14.13 5.36
C ARG A 282 -2.57 -13.89 6.00
N VAL A 283 -1.54 -14.53 5.45
CA VAL A 283 -0.13 -14.35 5.82
C VAL A 283 0.65 -13.81 4.63
N VAL A 284 1.68 -13.02 4.90
CA VAL A 284 2.53 -12.47 3.85
C VAL A 284 3.57 -13.50 3.39
N ALA A 285 3.70 -13.66 2.08
CA ALA A 285 4.84 -14.30 1.44
C ALA A 285 5.61 -13.22 0.67
N ALA A 286 6.94 -13.21 0.77
CA ALA A 286 7.75 -12.16 0.19
C ALA A 286 9.01 -12.70 -0.48
N GLU A 287 9.30 -12.18 -1.67
CA GLU A 287 10.64 -12.19 -2.28
C GLU A 287 11.40 -10.97 -1.80
N ILE A 288 12.66 -11.13 -1.42
CA ILE A 288 13.51 -10.05 -0.93
C ILE A 288 14.81 -10.01 -1.72
N LEU A 289 15.07 -8.86 -2.33
CA LEU A 289 16.35 -8.51 -2.95
C LEU A 289 17.03 -7.44 -2.10
N VAL A 290 18.30 -7.64 -1.76
CA VAL A 290 19.19 -6.63 -1.15
C VAL A 290 20.26 -6.23 -2.16
N ALA A 291 20.42 -4.93 -2.40
CA ALA A 291 21.33 -4.42 -3.44
C ALA A 291 22.79 -4.50 -3.02
N ASN A 292 23.42 -5.64 -3.28
CA ASN A 292 24.85 -5.85 -3.15
C ASN A 292 25.61 -5.45 -4.45
N PRO A 293 26.96 -5.49 -4.49
CA PRO A 293 27.72 -5.15 -5.70
C PRO A 293 27.36 -5.96 -6.95
N ALA A 294 26.99 -7.25 -6.80
CA ALA A 294 26.58 -8.08 -7.92
C ALA A 294 25.22 -7.62 -8.51
N VAL A 295 24.23 -7.34 -7.65
CA VAL A 295 22.94 -6.77 -8.06
C VAL A 295 23.13 -5.44 -8.79
N ARG A 296 23.97 -4.53 -8.23
CA ARG A 296 24.26 -3.23 -8.84
C ARG A 296 24.88 -3.37 -10.24
N ASN A 297 25.77 -4.34 -10.43
CA ASN A 297 26.37 -4.60 -11.73
C ASN A 297 25.36 -5.12 -12.74
N ILE A 298 24.52 -6.09 -12.34
CA ILE A 298 23.44 -6.65 -13.18
C ILE A 298 22.48 -5.54 -13.66
N ILE A 299 22.06 -4.63 -12.76
CA ILE A 299 21.21 -3.50 -13.12
C ILE A 299 21.90 -2.61 -14.15
N ARG A 300 23.16 -2.27 -13.94
CA ARG A 300 23.94 -1.41 -14.84
C ARG A 300 24.09 -2.01 -16.23
N GLU A 301 24.29 -3.34 -16.32
CA GLU A 301 24.41 -4.07 -17.57
C GLU A 301 23.06 -4.35 -18.25
N GLY A 302 21.92 -4.06 -17.62
CA GLY A 302 20.59 -4.34 -18.17
C GLY A 302 20.25 -5.82 -18.23
N LYS A 303 20.75 -6.61 -17.27
CA LYS A 303 20.57 -8.08 -17.21
C LYS A 303 19.66 -8.49 -16.07
N ALA A 304 18.55 -7.75 -15.84
CA ALA A 304 17.67 -7.98 -14.70
C ALA A 304 17.17 -9.43 -14.56
N HIS A 305 17.06 -10.17 -15.67
CA HIS A 305 16.70 -11.59 -15.68
C HIS A 305 17.68 -12.50 -14.91
N GLN A 306 18.89 -12.04 -14.59
CA GLN A 306 19.88 -12.79 -13.80
C GLN A 306 19.73 -12.59 -12.29
N LEU A 307 18.83 -11.69 -11.85
CA LEU A 307 18.65 -11.38 -10.43
C LEU A 307 18.11 -12.56 -9.63
N ASP A 308 17.27 -13.39 -10.22
CA ASP A 308 16.69 -14.57 -9.55
C ASP A 308 17.79 -15.50 -9.03
N ALA A 309 18.85 -15.72 -9.82
CA ALA A 309 20.01 -16.54 -9.39
C ALA A 309 20.78 -15.90 -8.22
N ILE A 310 20.87 -14.56 -8.19
CA ILE A 310 21.50 -13.83 -7.07
C ILE A 310 20.64 -13.93 -5.82
N ILE A 311 19.32 -13.79 -5.96
CA ILE A 311 18.40 -13.90 -4.81
C ILE A 311 18.46 -15.32 -4.20
N GLN A 312 18.49 -16.37 -5.04
CA GLN A 312 18.60 -17.76 -4.59
C GLN A 312 19.86 -18.02 -3.76
N THR A 313 20.99 -17.42 -4.13
CA THR A 313 22.29 -17.61 -3.48
C THR A 313 22.59 -16.61 -2.38
N GLY A 314 21.80 -15.54 -2.24
CA GLY A 314 22.02 -14.42 -1.32
C GLY A 314 21.39 -14.56 0.06
N ALA A 315 21.10 -15.78 0.51
CA ALA A 315 20.39 -16.02 1.79
C ALA A 315 21.16 -15.49 3.02
N ASP A 316 22.47 -15.50 2.99
CA ASP A 316 23.37 -14.93 4.02
C ASP A 316 23.25 -13.42 4.15
N GLN A 317 22.79 -12.75 3.10
CA GLN A 317 22.52 -11.31 3.06
C GLN A 317 21.04 -10.97 3.29
N GLY A 318 20.23 -11.96 3.68
CA GLY A 318 18.80 -11.83 3.94
C GLY A 318 17.93 -11.81 2.68
N MET A 319 18.48 -12.19 1.52
CA MET A 319 17.69 -12.39 0.30
C MET A 319 16.91 -13.69 0.37
N GLN A 320 15.73 -13.72 -0.23
CA GLN A 320 14.93 -14.94 -0.36
C GLN A 320 14.02 -14.88 -1.57
N THR A 321 13.80 -16.03 -2.21
CA THR A 321 12.83 -16.15 -3.29
C THR A 321 11.40 -16.30 -2.73
N MET A 322 10.41 -16.00 -3.56
CA MET A 322 9.00 -16.25 -3.21
C MET A 322 8.77 -17.73 -2.87
N ASP A 323 9.30 -18.66 -3.68
CA ASP A 323 9.09 -20.08 -3.51
C ASP A 323 9.69 -20.60 -2.20
N ARG A 324 10.87 -20.11 -1.80
CA ARG A 324 11.48 -20.44 -0.52
C ARG A 324 10.64 -19.96 0.66
N THR A 325 10.04 -18.76 0.55
CA THR A 325 9.12 -18.25 1.58
C THR A 325 7.89 -19.13 1.69
N LEU A 326 7.28 -19.51 0.56
CA LEU A 326 6.11 -20.37 0.54
C LEU A 326 6.40 -21.75 1.16
N VAL A 327 7.54 -22.35 0.83
CA VAL A 327 7.99 -23.62 1.44
C VAL A 327 8.11 -23.48 2.96
N GLY A 328 8.75 -22.40 3.45
CA GLY A 328 8.86 -22.15 4.89
C GLY A 328 7.51 -22.03 5.59
N LEU A 329 6.53 -21.34 4.96
CA LEU A 329 5.17 -21.21 5.49
C LEU A 329 4.41 -22.55 5.52
N VAL A 330 4.60 -23.43 4.53
CA VAL A 330 4.03 -24.80 4.53
C VAL A 330 4.66 -25.63 5.64
N GLN A 331 5.99 -25.63 5.76
CA GLN A 331 6.72 -26.36 6.79
C GLN A 331 6.37 -25.90 8.21
N ALA A 332 6.09 -24.62 8.39
CA ALA A 332 5.58 -24.05 9.64
C ALA A 332 4.10 -24.36 9.92
N GLY A 333 3.39 -25.03 9.01
CA GLY A 333 1.96 -25.32 9.14
C GLY A 333 1.07 -24.07 9.06
N THR A 334 1.56 -22.98 8.48
CA THR A 334 0.82 -21.70 8.40
C THR A 334 -0.12 -21.67 7.20
N ILE A 335 0.29 -22.25 6.07
CA ILE A 335 -0.50 -22.37 4.84
C ILE A 335 -0.53 -23.82 4.35
N THR A 336 -1.51 -24.16 3.52
CA THR A 336 -1.57 -25.50 2.91
C THR A 336 -0.60 -25.59 1.73
N TYR A 337 -0.19 -26.83 1.39
CA TYR A 337 0.61 -27.11 0.19
C TYR A 337 -0.10 -26.61 -1.08
N ASP A 338 -1.41 -26.86 -1.19
CA ASP A 338 -2.19 -26.44 -2.37
C ASP A 338 -2.21 -24.91 -2.51
N SER A 339 -2.44 -24.19 -1.41
CA SER A 339 -2.35 -22.72 -1.42
C SER A 339 -0.96 -22.25 -1.83
N ALA A 340 0.11 -22.84 -1.28
CA ALA A 340 1.47 -22.44 -1.65
C ALA A 340 1.75 -22.67 -3.14
N ARG A 341 1.29 -23.79 -3.69
CA ARG A 341 1.44 -24.15 -5.10
C ARG A 341 0.77 -23.16 -6.06
N GLU A 342 -0.41 -22.63 -5.68
CA GLU A 342 -1.09 -21.59 -6.46
C GLU A 342 -0.31 -20.28 -6.55
N PHE A 343 0.48 -19.96 -5.53
CA PHE A 343 1.27 -18.73 -5.44
C PHE A 343 2.73 -18.90 -5.86
N ALA A 344 3.19 -20.13 -6.11
CA ALA A 344 4.55 -20.43 -6.54
C ALA A 344 4.88 -19.72 -7.87
N VAL A 345 6.13 -19.26 -7.97
CA VAL A 345 6.66 -18.59 -9.17
C VAL A 345 7.30 -19.61 -10.12
N ASP A 346 8.10 -20.52 -9.57
CA ASP A 346 8.66 -21.69 -10.28
C ASP A 346 8.23 -22.97 -9.55
N LEU A 347 7.26 -23.66 -10.14
CA LEU A 347 6.73 -24.92 -9.58
C LEU A 347 7.80 -26.01 -9.44
N THR A 348 8.76 -26.06 -10.35
CA THR A 348 9.84 -27.07 -10.31
C THR A 348 10.76 -26.81 -9.11
N GLU A 349 11.15 -25.54 -8.92
CA GLU A 349 11.97 -25.13 -7.79
C GLU A 349 11.20 -25.28 -6.47
N PHE A 350 9.93 -24.87 -6.43
CA PHE A 350 9.07 -25.05 -5.26
C PHE A 350 8.98 -26.53 -4.84
N GLU A 351 8.69 -27.44 -5.79
CA GLU A 351 8.62 -28.87 -5.49
C GLU A 351 9.98 -29.46 -5.07
N ARG A 352 11.07 -28.98 -5.66
CA ARG A 352 12.43 -29.37 -5.26
C ARG A 352 12.70 -28.97 -3.81
N LEU A 353 12.38 -27.72 -3.44
CA LEU A 353 12.55 -27.21 -2.07
C LEU A 353 11.65 -27.91 -1.04
N MET A 354 10.48 -28.38 -1.45
CA MET A 354 9.56 -29.15 -0.57
C MET A 354 10.07 -30.56 -0.26
N ARG A 355 10.91 -31.15 -1.14
CA ARG A 355 11.47 -32.49 -0.95
C ARG A 355 12.73 -32.51 -0.06
N GLY A 356 13.30 -31.34 0.25
CA GLY A 356 14.52 -31.17 1.04
C GLY A 356 15.73 -31.04 0.20
#